data_f4fd310cedc6b6cb9b3105e586f57093
#
_entry.id   f4fd310cedc6b6cb9b3105e586f57093
#
_cell.length_a   1.000
_cell.length_b   1.000
_cell.length_c   1.000
_cell.angle_alpha   90.00
_cell.angle_beta   90.00
_cell.angle_gamma   90.00
#
_symmetry.space_group_name_H-M   'P 1'
#
loop_
_entity.id
_entity.type
_entity.pdbx_description
1 polymer ?
#
loop_
_entity_poly.entity_id
_entity_poly.type
_entity_poly.pdbx_seq_one_letter_code
_entity_poly.pdbx_strand_id
1 'polypeptide(L)'
;MTRVPVRKTYKLYVGGKFPRSESGRTYEAEGHNVAQASRKDLRDAVRVARGATAKWAGMTAYNRGQVLYRVAEMLEARTGDLAEVCSGPREVEESVDRMVWYAGWTDKVPQVLGGANPVAGPYFNFTVPEPTGVVGIVAPREPALLGLVSRLAPVLAGGNACVVVASETHPRAAIELGEVLATSDVPGGVVNLLTGRRDELAPHLASHLDIDALDLANGDAELERAAADNVKRVVFSKPGQSLYEISSFLELKTVWHPMGQ
;
A
#
# COMPACT_ATOMS: atom_id res chain seq x y z
N MET A 1 -22.40 24.29 -33.90
CA MET A 1 -22.19 22.84 -33.60
C MET A 1 -21.79 22.71 -32.16
N THR A 2 -22.55 22.01 -31.35
CA THR A 2 -22.20 21.74 -29.94
C THR A 2 -21.06 20.72 -29.94
N ARG A 3 -19.92 21.03 -29.27
CA ARG A 3 -18.79 20.13 -29.14
C ARG A 3 -19.20 18.85 -28.40
N VAL A 4 -18.88 17.69 -28.97
CA VAL A 4 -19.10 16.39 -28.30
C VAL A 4 -18.10 16.27 -27.15
N PRO A 5 -18.55 16.03 -25.90
CA PRO A 5 -17.65 15.87 -24.77
C PRO A 5 -16.88 14.53 -24.92
N VAL A 6 -15.55 14.59 -24.78
CA VAL A 6 -14.69 13.39 -24.74
C VAL A 6 -14.50 13.04 -23.26
N ARG A 7 -15.06 11.87 -22.86
CA ARG A 7 -14.95 11.39 -21.47
C ARG A 7 -13.76 10.45 -21.30
N LYS A 8 -12.91 10.72 -20.30
CA LYS A 8 -11.83 9.81 -19.87
C LYS A 8 -12.46 8.60 -19.18
N THR A 9 -11.95 7.39 -19.45
CA THR A 9 -12.15 6.22 -18.60
C THR A 9 -10.93 6.03 -17.74
N TYR A 10 -11.09 6.10 -16.42
CA TYR A 10 -10.02 5.88 -15.46
C TYR A 10 -9.66 4.40 -15.42
N LYS A 11 -8.37 4.10 -15.52
CA LYS A 11 -7.83 2.73 -15.62
C LYS A 11 -7.34 2.25 -14.26
N LEU A 12 -6.97 0.97 -14.15
CA LEU A 12 -6.25 0.44 -13.00
C LEU A 12 -4.81 0.97 -12.98
N TYR A 13 -4.12 0.86 -11.85
CA TYR A 13 -2.68 1.07 -11.76
C TYR A 13 -2.02 -0.22 -11.28
N VAL A 14 -1.31 -0.92 -12.17
CA VAL A 14 -0.69 -2.23 -11.89
C VAL A 14 0.68 -2.28 -12.56
N GLY A 15 1.69 -2.67 -11.82
CA GLY A 15 3.05 -2.84 -12.35
C GLY A 15 3.71 -1.53 -12.82
N GLY A 16 3.31 -0.38 -12.27
CA GLY A 16 3.77 0.93 -12.71
C GLY A 16 3.12 1.41 -14.03
N LYS A 17 2.01 0.79 -14.45
CA LYS A 17 1.30 1.08 -15.70
C LYS A 17 -0.19 1.24 -15.45
N PHE A 18 -0.88 1.80 -16.44
CA PHE A 18 -2.33 2.02 -16.39
C PHE A 18 -3.08 1.07 -17.36
N PRO A 19 -3.22 -0.23 -17.02
CA PRO A 19 -3.98 -1.16 -17.85
C PRO A 19 -5.49 -0.93 -17.72
N ARG A 20 -6.23 -1.33 -18.73
CA ARG A 20 -7.68 -1.55 -18.59
C ARG A 20 -7.92 -2.84 -17.80
N SER A 21 -9.11 -2.98 -17.19
CA SER A 21 -9.54 -4.29 -16.69
C SER A 21 -9.54 -5.31 -17.85
N GLU A 22 -9.08 -6.53 -17.56
CA GLU A 22 -9.06 -7.61 -18.56
C GLU A 22 -10.47 -7.98 -19.07
N SER A 23 -11.48 -7.77 -18.23
CA SER A 23 -12.89 -7.99 -18.57
C SER A 23 -13.49 -6.87 -19.43
N GLY A 24 -12.83 -5.72 -19.54
CA GLY A 24 -13.35 -4.52 -20.16
C GLY A 24 -14.50 -3.86 -19.41
N ARG A 25 -14.92 -4.39 -18.23
CA ARG A 25 -15.99 -3.81 -17.43
C ARG A 25 -15.60 -2.45 -16.86
N THR A 26 -16.59 -1.57 -16.78
CA THR A 26 -16.49 -0.27 -16.12
C THR A 26 -17.71 -0.05 -15.23
N TYR A 27 -17.57 0.83 -14.26
CA TYR A 27 -18.69 1.35 -13.48
C TYR A 27 -18.62 2.86 -13.43
N GLU A 28 -19.74 3.50 -13.14
CA GLU A 28 -19.80 4.95 -12.97
C GLU A 28 -19.58 5.31 -11.50
N ALA A 29 -18.64 6.21 -11.25
CA ALA A 29 -18.42 6.84 -9.95
C ALA A 29 -18.10 8.32 -10.19
N GLU A 30 -18.66 9.21 -9.36
CA GLU A 30 -18.42 10.67 -9.44
C GLU A 30 -18.68 11.26 -10.84
N GLY A 31 -19.65 10.68 -11.60
CA GLY A 31 -19.95 11.09 -12.98
C GLY A 31 -18.92 10.69 -14.03
N HIS A 32 -17.99 9.80 -13.68
CA HIS A 32 -16.93 9.30 -14.57
C HIS A 32 -16.95 7.78 -14.73
N ASN A 33 -16.50 7.31 -15.90
CA ASN A 33 -16.29 5.89 -16.13
C ASN A 33 -14.97 5.46 -15.49
N VAL A 34 -15.03 4.42 -14.66
CA VAL A 34 -13.87 3.85 -13.97
C VAL A 34 -13.79 2.36 -14.28
N ALA A 35 -12.58 1.85 -14.47
CA ALA A 35 -12.37 0.42 -14.70
C ALA A 35 -12.87 -0.39 -13.49
N GLN A 36 -13.64 -1.44 -13.75
CA GLN A 36 -14.05 -2.41 -12.74
C GLN A 36 -13.12 -3.61 -12.83
N ALA A 37 -12.20 -3.71 -11.87
CA ALA A 37 -11.29 -4.84 -11.78
C ALA A 37 -12.05 -6.15 -11.58
N SER A 38 -11.50 -7.21 -12.14
CA SER A 38 -11.98 -8.57 -11.99
C SER A 38 -11.10 -9.35 -11.01
N ARG A 39 -11.55 -10.56 -10.62
CA ARG A 39 -10.71 -11.52 -9.89
C ARG A 39 -9.37 -11.81 -10.59
N LYS A 40 -9.37 -11.79 -11.92
CA LYS A 40 -8.16 -12.04 -12.72
C LYS A 40 -7.20 -10.86 -12.66
N ASP A 41 -7.70 -9.62 -12.72
CA ASP A 41 -6.89 -8.43 -12.51
C ASP A 41 -6.22 -8.45 -11.12
N LEU A 42 -6.97 -8.85 -10.08
CA LEU A 42 -6.45 -8.97 -8.71
C LEU A 42 -5.35 -10.03 -8.64
N ARG A 43 -5.56 -11.24 -9.18
CA ARG A 43 -4.55 -12.29 -9.23
C ARG A 43 -3.28 -11.82 -9.94
N ASP A 44 -3.43 -11.13 -11.08
CA ASP A 44 -2.29 -10.64 -11.84
C ASP A 44 -1.56 -9.50 -11.11
N ALA A 45 -2.29 -8.63 -10.38
CA ALA A 45 -1.71 -7.62 -9.50
C ALA A 45 -0.91 -8.24 -8.34
N VAL A 46 -1.43 -9.30 -7.70
CA VAL A 46 -0.70 -10.03 -6.63
C VAL A 46 0.58 -10.65 -7.18
N ARG A 47 0.53 -11.28 -8.35
CA ARG A 47 1.72 -11.85 -8.99
C ARG A 47 2.77 -10.77 -9.28
N VAL A 48 2.35 -9.61 -9.75
CA VAL A 48 3.23 -8.46 -10.03
C VAL A 48 3.81 -7.90 -8.72
N ALA A 49 3.01 -7.77 -7.67
CA ALA A 49 3.46 -7.36 -6.34
C ALA A 49 4.52 -8.33 -5.78
N ARG A 50 4.25 -9.63 -5.84
CA ARG A 50 5.19 -10.67 -5.38
C ARG A 50 6.54 -10.58 -6.13
N GLY A 51 6.52 -10.33 -7.42
CA GLY A 51 7.73 -10.13 -8.23
C GLY A 51 8.54 -8.87 -7.86
N ALA A 52 7.91 -7.86 -7.26
CA ALA A 52 8.54 -6.61 -6.87
C ALA A 52 9.13 -6.64 -5.45
N THR A 53 8.69 -7.55 -4.56
CA THR A 53 9.06 -7.58 -3.13
C THR A 53 10.56 -7.62 -2.92
N ALA A 54 11.29 -8.54 -3.55
CA ALA A 54 12.71 -8.72 -3.34
C ALA A 54 13.53 -7.47 -3.68
N LYS A 55 13.18 -6.79 -4.78
CA LYS A 55 13.86 -5.56 -5.20
C LYS A 55 13.59 -4.41 -4.22
N TRP A 56 12.33 -4.24 -3.79
CA TRP A 56 11.95 -3.17 -2.86
C TRP A 56 12.52 -3.41 -1.46
N ALA A 57 12.37 -4.61 -0.92
CA ALA A 57 12.94 -5.00 0.37
C ALA A 57 14.48 -4.92 0.40
N GLY A 58 15.14 -5.26 -0.72
CA GLY A 58 16.61 -5.22 -0.85
C GLY A 58 17.19 -3.82 -1.02
N MET A 59 16.38 -2.78 -1.24
CA MET A 59 16.87 -1.40 -1.21
C MET A 59 17.28 -1.02 0.21
N THR A 60 18.33 -0.20 0.34
CA THR A 60 18.66 0.35 1.66
C THR A 60 17.48 1.14 2.22
N ALA A 61 17.30 1.11 3.53
CA ALA A 61 16.22 1.84 4.19
C ALA A 61 16.27 3.34 3.87
N TYR A 62 17.48 3.91 3.78
CA TYR A 62 17.70 5.29 3.37
C TYR A 62 17.15 5.54 1.94
N ASN A 63 17.49 4.71 0.97
CA ASN A 63 17.01 4.87 -0.41
C ASN A 63 15.49 4.73 -0.51
N ARG A 64 14.88 3.81 0.24
CA ARG A 64 13.42 3.73 0.33
C ARG A 64 12.81 5.04 0.87
N GLY A 65 13.44 5.63 1.89
CA GLY A 65 13.02 6.93 2.43
C GLY A 65 13.07 8.04 1.37
N GLN A 66 14.14 8.08 0.55
CA GLN A 66 14.24 9.05 -0.55
C GLN A 66 13.14 8.88 -1.59
N VAL A 67 12.80 7.64 -1.95
CA VAL A 67 11.68 7.37 -2.88
C VAL A 67 10.34 7.81 -2.27
N LEU A 68 10.08 7.53 -0.98
CA LEU A 68 8.85 7.97 -0.32
C LEU A 68 8.80 9.51 -0.18
N TYR A 69 9.93 10.15 0.09
CA TYR A 69 10.00 11.61 0.08
C TYR A 69 9.69 12.18 -1.32
N ARG A 70 10.19 11.51 -2.38
CA ARG A 70 9.84 11.88 -3.76
C ARG A 70 8.34 11.73 -4.04
N VAL A 71 7.67 10.73 -3.46
CA VAL A 71 6.19 10.63 -3.52
C VAL A 71 5.53 11.85 -2.89
N ALA A 72 6.02 12.31 -1.72
CA ALA A 72 5.51 13.52 -1.08
C ALA A 72 5.69 14.76 -1.95
N GLU A 73 6.86 14.94 -2.58
CA GLU A 73 7.12 16.05 -3.52
C GLU A 73 6.13 16.03 -4.70
N MET A 74 5.83 14.85 -5.23
CA MET A 74 4.91 14.73 -6.36
C MET A 74 3.45 14.89 -5.95
N LEU A 75 3.07 14.52 -4.70
CA LEU A 75 1.77 14.86 -4.13
C LEU A 75 1.61 16.38 -4.00
N GLU A 76 2.61 17.05 -3.44
CA GLU A 76 2.64 18.52 -3.29
C GLU A 76 2.52 19.23 -4.65
N ALA A 77 3.31 18.79 -5.63
CA ALA A 77 3.32 19.37 -6.97
C ALA A 77 1.98 19.21 -7.72
N ARG A 78 1.14 18.25 -7.32
CA ARG A 78 -0.16 17.98 -7.94
C ARG A 78 -1.35 18.33 -7.03
N THR A 79 -1.14 19.20 -6.05
CA THR A 79 -2.19 19.62 -5.10
C THR A 79 -3.47 20.06 -5.80
N GLY A 80 -3.39 20.81 -6.91
CA GLY A 80 -4.56 21.25 -7.65
C GLY A 80 -5.41 20.09 -8.19
N ASP A 81 -4.78 19.14 -8.89
CA ASP A 81 -5.48 17.99 -9.50
C ASP A 81 -6.03 17.05 -8.43
N LEU A 82 -5.24 16.79 -7.37
CA LEU A 82 -5.62 15.91 -6.27
C LEU A 82 -6.78 16.49 -5.44
N ALA A 83 -6.80 17.82 -5.22
CA ALA A 83 -7.86 18.47 -4.49
C ALA A 83 -9.25 18.38 -5.17
N GLU A 84 -9.26 18.19 -6.50
CA GLU A 84 -10.51 17.97 -7.25
C GLU A 84 -11.10 16.55 -7.08
N VAL A 85 -10.31 15.60 -6.57
CA VAL A 85 -10.70 14.19 -6.44
C VAL A 85 -10.75 13.70 -5.00
N CYS A 86 -10.54 14.58 -4.03
CA CYS A 86 -10.64 14.32 -2.59
C CYS A 86 -11.40 15.46 -1.89
N SER A 87 -11.33 15.55 -0.57
CA SER A 87 -12.07 16.59 0.19
C SER A 87 -11.42 17.98 0.14
N GLY A 88 -10.55 18.22 -0.81
CA GLY A 88 -9.93 19.52 -1.05
C GLY A 88 -8.45 19.61 -0.65
N PRO A 89 -7.83 20.80 -0.75
CA PRO A 89 -6.39 20.99 -0.60
C PRO A 89 -5.84 20.51 0.75
N ARG A 90 -6.60 20.67 1.83
CA ARG A 90 -6.19 20.24 3.18
C ARG A 90 -5.97 18.74 3.27
N GLU A 91 -6.79 17.93 2.62
CA GLU A 91 -6.60 16.47 2.59
C GLU A 91 -5.30 16.11 1.86
N VAL A 92 -4.93 16.87 0.82
CA VAL A 92 -3.66 16.70 0.11
C VAL A 92 -2.49 17.06 1.02
N GLU A 93 -2.52 18.22 1.69
CA GLU A 93 -1.49 18.67 2.64
C GLU A 93 -1.25 17.62 3.74
N GLU A 94 -2.32 17.12 4.37
CA GLU A 94 -2.25 16.07 5.39
C GLU A 94 -1.70 14.75 4.84
N SER A 95 -1.91 14.46 3.55
CA SER A 95 -1.36 13.29 2.86
C SER A 95 0.14 13.45 2.58
N VAL A 96 0.58 14.65 2.20
CA VAL A 96 1.99 15.00 2.03
C VAL A 96 2.73 14.84 3.37
N ASP A 97 2.23 15.47 4.43
CA ASP A 97 2.79 15.38 5.78
C ASP A 97 2.90 13.93 6.25
N ARG A 98 1.87 13.12 5.98
CA ARG A 98 1.84 11.70 6.29
C ARG A 98 2.95 10.93 5.57
N MET A 99 3.14 11.18 4.30
CA MET A 99 4.16 10.52 3.49
C MET A 99 5.57 10.94 3.96
N VAL A 100 5.80 12.23 4.22
CA VAL A 100 7.06 12.77 4.75
C VAL A 100 7.41 12.14 6.10
N TRP A 101 6.42 12.02 6.99
CA TRP A 101 6.64 11.41 8.31
C TRP A 101 7.13 9.96 8.20
N TYR A 102 6.47 9.13 7.38
CA TYR A 102 6.87 7.75 7.19
C TYR A 102 8.19 7.61 6.42
N ALA A 103 8.46 8.49 5.44
CA ALA A 103 9.76 8.56 4.78
C ALA A 103 10.90 8.79 5.77
N GLY A 104 10.70 9.69 6.75
CA GLY A 104 11.65 10.00 7.79
C GLY A 104 11.91 8.87 8.80
N TRP A 105 11.08 7.83 8.82
CA TRP A 105 11.24 6.68 9.71
C TRP A 105 11.93 5.47 9.07
N THR A 106 12.05 5.40 7.77
CA THR A 106 12.55 4.20 7.07
C THR A 106 13.91 3.73 7.59
N ASP A 107 14.87 4.63 7.74
CA ASP A 107 16.25 4.33 8.20
C ASP A 107 16.36 4.20 9.73
N LYS A 108 15.36 4.63 10.49
CA LYS A 108 15.31 4.56 11.95
C LYS A 108 14.65 3.29 12.47
N VAL A 109 13.76 2.69 11.68
CA VAL A 109 13.02 1.47 12.05
C VAL A 109 13.95 0.33 12.50
N PRO A 110 15.05 0.00 11.77
CA PRO A 110 15.95 -1.05 12.21
C PRO A 110 16.65 -0.78 13.55
N GLN A 111 16.83 0.49 13.92
CA GLN A 111 17.45 0.88 15.19
C GLN A 111 16.46 0.82 16.36
N VAL A 112 15.19 1.12 16.11
CA VAL A 112 14.15 1.15 17.14
C VAL A 112 13.53 -0.21 17.39
N LEU A 113 13.32 -1.02 16.35
CA LEU A 113 12.69 -2.33 16.42
C LEU A 113 13.69 -3.50 16.38
N GLY A 114 14.92 -3.24 16.00
CA GLY A 114 16.03 -4.20 16.05
C GLY A 114 16.94 -3.94 17.25
N GLY A 115 18.00 -4.72 17.34
CA GLY A 115 19.04 -4.52 18.34
C GLY A 115 19.57 -5.81 18.95
N ALA A 116 20.61 -5.69 19.79
CA ALA A 116 21.16 -6.79 20.54
C ALA A 116 20.32 -7.06 21.79
N ASN A 117 20.02 -8.32 22.04
CA ASN A 117 19.25 -8.77 23.20
C ASN A 117 20.21 -9.36 24.27
N PRO A 118 20.07 -8.99 25.54
CA PRO A 118 20.84 -9.61 26.61
C PRO A 118 20.37 -11.06 26.81
N VAL A 119 21.32 -12.01 26.81
CA VAL A 119 21.05 -13.43 27.04
C VAL A 119 22.02 -14.02 28.04
N ALA A 120 21.58 -14.96 28.86
CA ALA A 120 22.41 -15.68 29.81
C ALA A 120 23.07 -16.88 29.11
N GLY A 121 24.24 -16.67 28.48
CA GLY A 121 24.98 -17.72 27.79
C GLY A 121 25.93 -17.17 26.72
N PRO A 122 26.77 -18.03 26.12
CA PRO A 122 27.80 -17.61 25.16
C PRO A 122 27.19 -17.40 23.77
N TYR A 123 26.22 -16.49 23.67
CA TYR A 123 25.53 -16.14 22.43
C TYR A 123 25.51 -14.65 22.19
N PHE A 124 25.77 -14.22 20.97
CA PHE A 124 25.36 -12.92 20.48
C PHE A 124 23.97 -13.06 19.89
N ASN A 125 22.99 -12.46 20.58
CA ASN A 125 21.61 -12.49 20.18
C ASN A 125 21.19 -11.12 19.65
N PHE A 126 20.60 -11.08 18.45
CA PHE A 126 20.13 -9.83 17.86
C PHE A 126 18.87 -10.02 17.06
N THR A 127 18.06 -8.96 17.00
CA THR A 127 16.81 -8.95 16.26
C THR A 127 16.92 -8.04 15.04
N VAL A 128 16.42 -8.49 13.91
CA VAL A 128 16.36 -7.76 12.63
C VAL A 128 14.90 -7.69 12.18
N PRO A 129 14.34 -6.50 11.97
CA PRO A 129 13.03 -6.36 11.34
C PRO A 129 13.14 -6.61 9.84
N GLU A 130 12.27 -7.47 9.31
CA GLU A 130 12.15 -7.76 7.88
C GLU A 130 10.71 -7.51 7.41
N PRO A 131 10.47 -7.13 6.14
CA PRO A 131 9.12 -6.95 5.63
C PRO A 131 8.35 -8.29 5.62
N THR A 132 7.06 -8.23 5.93
CA THR A 132 6.16 -9.39 5.87
C THR A 132 6.04 -9.93 4.43
N GLY A 133 6.03 -9.04 3.41
CA GLY A 133 5.98 -9.44 2.00
C GLY A 133 4.97 -8.67 1.18
N VAL A 134 3.90 -9.30 0.72
CA VAL A 134 2.80 -8.67 -0.03
C VAL A 134 1.64 -8.39 0.90
N VAL A 135 1.24 -7.14 0.99
CA VAL A 135 0.13 -6.67 1.83
C VAL A 135 -1.09 -6.39 0.96
N GLY A 136 -2.20 -7.05 1.27
CA GLY A 136 -3.51 -6.69 0.75
C GLY A 136 -4.10 -5.54 1.56
N ILE A 137 -4.58 -4.50 0.90
CA ILE A 137 -5.18 -3.34 1.56
C ILE A 137 -6.61 -3.16 1.06
N VAL A 138 -7.56 -3.15 1.97
CA VAL A 138 -8.93 -2.72 1.68
C VAL A 138 -9.06 -1.27 2.16
N ALA A 139 -8.93 -0.32 1.23
CA ALA A 139 -8.92 1.10 1.55
C ALA A 139 -10.25 1.55 2.18
N PRO A 140 -10.23 2.54 3.08
CA PRO A 140 -11.46 3.16 3.59
C PRO A 140 -12.20 3.87 2.45
N ARG A 141 -13.51 4.05 2.63
CA ARG A 141 -14.30 4.81 1.67
C ARG A 141 -13.91 6.29 1.69
N GLU A 142 -13.73 6.82 2.90
CA GLU A 142 -13.34 8.21 3.17
C GLU A 142 -12.44 8.26 4.42
N PRO A 143 -11.54 9.25 4.51
CA PRO A 143 -11.12 10.16 3.45
C PRO A 143 -10.40 9.40 2.31
N ALA A 144 -10.65 9.80 1.05
CA ALA A 144 -10.27 8.97 -0.10
C ALA A 144 -8.76 8.96 -0.36
N LEU A 145 -8.11 10.10 -0.31
CA LEU A 145 -6.67 10.23 -0.52
C LEU A 145 -5.89 9.98 0.77
N LEU A 146 -6.18 10.72 1.83
CA LEU A 146 -5.48 10.61 3.12
C LEU A 146 -5.66 9.21 3.73
N GLY A 147 -6.85 8.63 3.63
CA GLY A 147 -7.12 7.29 4.09
C GLY A 147 -6.27 6.25 3.36
N LEU A 148 -6.14 6.37 2.04
CA LEU A 148 -5.30 5.51 1.23
C LEU A 148 -3.81 5.71 1.53
N VAL A 149 -3.31 6.94 1.55
CA VAL A 149 -1.91 7.27 1.87
C VAL A 149 -1.53 6.78 3.26
N SER A 150 -2.43 6.91 4.24
CA SER A 150 -2.20 6.45 5.62
C SER A 150 -1.99 4.94 5.74
N ARG A 151 -2.53 4.15 4.79
CA ARG A 151 -2.34 2.68 4.72
C ARG A 151 -1.09 2.31 3.92
N LEU A 152 -0.85 3.02 2.82
CA LEU A 152 0.29 2.76 1.95
C LEU A 152 1.62 3.11 2.60
N ALA A 153 1.73 4.29 3.21
CA ALA A 153 3.00 4.82 3.67
C ALA A 153 3.73 3.90 4.69
N PRO A 154 3.08 3.37 5.76
CA PRO A 154 3.72 2.44 6.69
C PRO A 154 4.12 1.11 6.03
N VAL A 155 3.29 0.57 5.14
CA VAL A 155 3.56 -0.67 4.38
C VAL A 155 4.82 -0.50 3.54
N LEU A 156 4.92 0.61 2.80
CA LEU A 156 6.06 0.92 1.94
C LEU A 156 7.32 1.22 2.75
N ALA A 157 7.21 1.98 3.84
CA ALA A 157 8.33 2.27 4.74
C ALA A 157 8.96 0.99 5.31
N GLY A 158 8.14 0.00 5.65
CA GLY A 158 8.57 -1.32 6.09
C GLY A 158 9.25 -2.17 5.00
N GLY A 159 9.18 -1.77 3.73
CA GLY A 159 9.77 -2.53 2.61
C GLY A 159 8.85 -3.56 1.98
N ASN A 160 7.55 -3.51 2.25
CA ASN A 160 6.54 -4.39 1.67
C ASN A 160 6.05 -3.89 0.31
N ALA A 161 5.57 -4.79 -0.53
CA ALA A 161 4.74 -4.47 -1.69
C ALA A 161 3.26 -4.61 -1.34
N CYS A 162 2.36 -4.00 -2.12
CA CYS A 162 0.94 -4.08 -1.82
C CYS A 162 0.03 -4.16 -3.04
N VAL A 163 -1.16 -4.73 -2.79
CA VAL A 163 -2.31 -4.70 -3.69
C VAL A 163 -3.49 -4.08 -2.95
N VAL A 164 -4.04 -3.02 -3.50
CA VAL A 164 -5.07 -2.21 -2.87
C VAL A 164 -6.39 -2.37 -3.62
N VAL A 165 -7.46 -2.66 -2.90
CA VAL A 165 -8.83 -2.42 -3.34
C VAL A 165 -9.18 -1.00 -2.89
N ALA A 166 -9.25 -0.08 -3.84
CA ALA A 166 -9.48 1.33 -3.61
C ALA A 166 -10.92 1.63 -3.17
N SER A 167 -11.17 2.87 -2.72
CA SER A 167 -12.52 3.34 -2.45
C SER A 167 -13.42 3.14 -3.69
N GLU A 168 -14.55 2.47 -3.50
CA GLU A 168 -15.53 2.26 -4.57
C GLU A 168 -16.27 3.55 -4.92
N THR A 169 -16.48 4.42 -3.94
CA THR A 169 -17.21 5.68 -4.07
C THR A 169 -16.35 6.81 -4.60
N HIS A 170 -15.07 6.84 -4.25
CA HIS A 170 -14.10 7.86 -4.66
C HIS A 170 -12.84 7.23 -5.30
N PRO A 171 -12.99 6.46 -6.39
CA PRO A 171 -11.89 5.71 -7.01
C PRO A 171 -10.87 6.61 -7.70
N ARG A 172 -11.25 7.84 -8.08
CA ARG A 172 -10.38 8.77 -8.78
C ARG A 172 -9.17 9.17 -7.95
N ALA A 173 -9.33 9.36 -6.64
CA ALA A 173 -8.22 9.67 -5.73
C ALA A 173 -7.11 8.61 -5.80
N ALA A 174 -7.46 7.32 -5.89
CA ALA A 174 -6.49 6.25 -6.04
C ALA A 174 -5.77 6.28 -7.41
N ILE A 175 -6.46 6.65 -8.48
CA ILE A 175 -5.85 6.69 -9.82
C ILE A 175 -4.94 7.92 -9.97
N GLU A 176 -5.33 9.08 -9.45
CA GLU A 176 -4.45 10.25 -9.42
C GLU A 176 -3.22 9.99 -8.52
N LEU A 177 -3.38 9.29 -7.40
CA LEU A 177 -2.23 8.80 -6.63
C LEU A 177 -1.36 7.83 -7.45
N GLY A 178 -1.96 6.99 -8.30
CA GLY A 178 -1.24 6.13 -9.24
C GLY A 178 -0.36 6.94 -10.20
N GLU A 179 -0.81 8.10 -10.67
CA GLU A 179 -0.01 9.02 -11.51
C GLU A 179 1.15 9.67 -10.73
N VAL A 180 0.92 10.00 -9.45
CA VAL A 180 1.99 10.41 -8.52
C VAL A 180 3.04 9.31 -8.39
N LEU A 181 2.63 8.09 -8.09
CA LEU A 181 3.53 6.94 -7.91
C LEU A 181 4.33 6.62 -9.18
N ALA A 182 3.70 6.71 -10.35
CA ALA A 182 4.34 6.46 -11.65
C ALA A 182 5.46 7.46 -11.97
N THR A 183 5.47 8.62 -11.31
CA THR A 183 6.46 9.71 -11.52
C THR A 183 7.37 9.95 -10.31
N SER A 184 7.35 9.03 -9.31
CA SER A 184 8.06 9.18 -8.03
C SER A 184 9.16 8.14 -7.80
N ASP A 185 9.67 7.52 -8.85
CA ASP A 185 10.71 6.47 -8.78
C ASP A 185 10.31 5.21 -8.00
N VAL A 186 9.03 5.05 -7.65
CA VAL A 186 8.50 3.83 -7.03
C VAL A 186 8.62 2.69 -8.05
N PRO A 187 9.32 1.58 -7.74
CA PRO A 187 9.47 0.49 -8.69
C PRO A 187 8.12 -0.11 -9.07
N GLY A 188 7.93 -0.35 -10.38
CA GLY A 188 6.69 -0.95 -10.88
C GLY A 188 6.37 -2.26 -10.16
N GLY A 189 5.14 -2.38 -9.65
CA GLY A 189 4.67 -3.53 -8.91
C GLY A 189 4.73 -3.41 -7.38
N VAL A 190 5.49 -2.47 -6.84
CA VAL A 190 5.51 -2.22 -5.38
C VAL A 190 4.14 -1.77 -4.89
N VAL A 191 3.46 -0.93 -5.66
CA VAL A 191 2.07 -0.53 -5.40
C VAL A 191 1.21 -0.90 -6.60
N ASN A 192 0.06 -1.54 -6.33
CA ASN A 192 -0.92 -1.89 -7.34
C ASN A 192 -2.32 -1.47 -6.83
N LEU A 193 -2.99 -0.59 -7.58
CA LEU A 193 -4.27 -0.01 -7.20
C LEU A 193 -5.37 -0.55 -8.12
N LEU A 194 -6.35 -1.20 -7.52
CA LEU A 194 -7.50 -1.78 -8.20
C LEU A 194 -8.75 -1.00 -7.83
N THR A 195 -9.42 -0.47 -8.82
CA THR A 195 -10.77 0.10 -8.69
C THR A 195 -11.82 -0.95 -9.01
N GLY A 196 -12.98 -0.89 -8.39
CA GLY A 196 -14.06 -1.86 -8.62
C GLY A 196 -14.97 -2.02 -7.42
N ARG A 197 -15.81 -3.03 -7.45
CA ARG A 197 -16.72 -3.34 -6.36
C ARG A 197 -16.00 -4.03 -5.22
N ARG A 198 -16.14 -3.46 -4.02
CA ARG A 198 -15.48 -3.99 -2.82
C ARG A 198 -15.94 -5.41 -2.50
N ASP A 199 -17.23 -5.67 -2.60
CA ASP A 199 -17.84 -6.97 -2.36
C ASP A 199 -17.38 -8.06 -3.36
N GLU A 200 -17.02 -7.67 -4.59
CA GLU A 200 -16.43 -8.59 -5.58
C GLU A 200 -14.94 -8.86 -5.34
N LEU A 201 -14.17 -7.84 -4.90
CA LEU A 201 -12.71 -7.93 -4.85
C LEU A 201 -12.14 -8.30 -3.48
N ALA A 202 -12.70 -7.74 -2.40
CA ALA A 202 -12.13 -7.90 -1.06
C ALA A 202 -12.13 -9.37 -0.56
N PRO A 203 -13.15 -10.21 -0.82
CA PRO A 203 -13.10 -11.62 -0.45
C PRO A 203 -11.97 -12.38 -1.16
N HIS A 204 -11.71 -12.06 -2.42
CA HIS A 204 -10.62 -12.67 -3.18
C HIS A 204 -9.25 -12.18 -2.70
N LEU A 205 -9.13 -10.92 -2.30
CA LEU A 205 -7.91 -10.39 -1.70
C LEU A 205 -7.63 -11.08 -0.35
N ALA A 206 -8.66 -11.21 0.49
CA ALA A 206 -8.56 -11.82 1.81
C ALA A 206 -8.18 -13.31 1.75
N SER A 207 -8.74 -14.07 0.81
CA SER A 207 -8.48 -15.50 0.65
C SER A 207 -7.26 -15.84 -0.22
N HIS A 208 -6.58 -14.83 -0.83
CA HIS A 208 -5.48 -15.10 -1.75
C HIS A 208 -4.25 -15.64 -1.01
N LEU A 209 -3.76 -16.83 -1.42
CA LEU A 209 -2.65 -17.52 -0.74
C LEU A 209 -1.32 -16.74 -0.78
N ASP A 210 -1.13 -15.91 -1.79
CA ASP A 210 0.11 -15.13 -2.03
C ASP A 210 0.04 -13.70 -1.47
N ILE A 211 -0.91 -13.46 -0.55
CA ILE A 211 -0.98 -12.28 0.30
C ILE A 211 -0.55 -12.69 1.71
N ASP A 212 0.45 -12.02 2.26
CA ASP A 212 1.07 -12.37 3.55
C ASP A 212 0.40 -11.63 4.72
N ALA A 213 -0.10 -10.43 4.49
CA ALA A 213 -0.85 -9.65 5.47
C ALA A 213 -2.01 -8.92 4.83
N LEU A 214 -3.03 -8.59 5.63
CA LEU A 214 -4.24 -7.91 5.20
C LEU A 214 -4.51 -6.71 6.10
N ASP A 215 -4.62 -5.51 5.53
CA ASP A 215 -5.07 -4.32 6.22
C ASP A 215 -6.58 -4.11 5.96
N LEU A 216 -7.37 -4.27 7.02
CA LEU A 216 -8.80 -4.01 7.03
C LEU A 216 -9.08 -2.75 7.83
N ALA A 217 -9.34 -1.65 7.15
CA ALA A 217 -9.50 -0.33 7.77
C ALA A 217 -10.47 -0.30 8.97
N ASN A 218 -11.60 -0.99 8.88
CA ASN A 218 -12.70 -0.88 9.85
C ASN A 218 -13.14 -2.23 10.44
N GLY A 219 -12.34 -3.29 10.22
CA GLY A 219 -12.76 -4.65 10.55
C GLY A 219 -13.86 -5.18 9.62
N ASP A 220 -13.79 -6.47 9.33
CA ASP A 220 -14.79 -7.18 8.54
C ASP A 220 -14.67 -8.67 8.87
N ALA A 221 -15.60 -9.19 9.67
CA ALA A 221 -15.53 -10.54 10.21
C ALA A 221 -15.53 -11.63 9.12
N GLU A 222 -16.10 -11.35 7.94
CA GLU A 222 -16.07 -12.30 6.81
C GLU A 222 -14.70 -12.32 6.15
N LEU A 223 -14.09 -11.15 5.96
CA LEU A 223 -12.75 -11.04 5.41
C LEU A 223 -11.69 -11.57 6.39
N GLU A 224 -11.85 -11.34 7.69
CA GLU A 224 -11.00 -11.91 8.73
C GLU A 224 -11.05 -13.45 8.72
N ARG A 225 -12.25 -14.01 8.60
CA ARG A 225 -12.44 -15.47 8.50
C ARG A 225 -11.79 -16.03 7.24
N ALA A 226 -11.96 -15.35 6.09
CA ALA A 226 -11.31 -15.74 4.84
C ALA A 226 -9.78 -15.64 4.91
N ALA A 227 -9.25 -14.68 5.67
CA ALA A 227 -7.81 -14.54 5.89
C ALA A 227 -7.24 -15.63 6.81
N ALA A 228 -8.03 -16.17 7.73
CA ALA A 228 -7.61 -17.19 8.67
C ALA A 228 -7.30 -18.54 8.00
N ASP A 229 -7.91 -18.84 6.85
CA ASP A 229 -7.71 -20.09 6.11
C ASP A 229 -6.24 -20.35 5.73
N ASN A 230 -5.42 -19.31 5.56
CA ASN A 230 -3.99 -19.42 5.28
C ASN A 230 -3.10 -18.66 6.28
N VAL A 231 -3.61 -18.43 7.49
CA VAL A 231 -2.86 -17.89 8.64
C VAL A 231 -2.17 -16.54 8.36
N LYS A 232 -2.72 -15.72 7.46
CA LYS A 232 -2.14 -14.40 7.20
C LYS A 232 -2.40 -13.43 8.35
N ARG A 233 -1.51 -12.48 8.52
CA ARG A 233 -1.67 -11.43 9.51
C ARG A 233 -2.80 -10.48 9.09
N VAL A 234 -3.75 -10.22 10.00
CA VAL A 234 -4.78 -9.20 9.82
C VAL A 234 -4.48 -8.01 10.71
N VAL A 235 -4.48 -6.82 10.11
CA VAL A 235 -4.17 -5.55 10.75
C VAL A 235 -5.38 -4.62 10.63
N PHE A 236 -5.68 -3.93 11.71
CA PHE A 236 -6.69 -2.86 11.78
C PHE A 236 -5.96 -1.54 12.01
N SER A 237 -5.46 -0.97 10.92
CA SER A 237 -4.69 0.28 11.00
C SER A 237 -5.54 1.41 11.55
N LYS A 238 -4.96 2.18 12.47
CA LYS A 238 -5.63 3.32 13.11
C LYS A 238 -5.39 4.61 12.31
N PRO A 239 -6.29 5.60 12.42
CA PRO A 239 -6.00 6.94 11.93
C PRO A 239 -4.79 7.54 12.66
N GLY A 240 -3.97 8.28 11.94
CA GLY A 240 -2.81 8.95 12.51
C GLY A 240 -1.47 8.36 12.05
N GLN A 241 -0.40 8.83 12.68
CA GLN A 241 0.99 8.43 12.40
C GLN A 241 1.51 7.63 13.58
N SER A 242 2.07 6.43 13.33
CA SER A 242 2.61 5.61 14.41
C SER A 242 3.66 4.63 13.88
N LEU A 243 4.69 4.39 14.69
CA LEU A 243 5.66 3.31 14.44
C LEU A 243 5.00 1.92 14.51
N TYR A 244 3.94 1.77 15.29
CA TYR A 244 3.19 0.52 15.36
C TYR A 244 2.53 0.17 14.04
N GLU A 245 2.16 1.15 13.20
CA GLU A 245 1.64 0.89 11.86
C GLU A 245 2.71 0.29 10.96
N ILE A 246 3.99 0.71 11.08
CA ILE A 246 5.10 0.08 10.35
C ILE A 246 5.37 -1.32 10.90
N SER A 247 5.47 -1.47 12.23
CA SER A 247 5.78 -2.75 12.86
C SER A 247 4.73 -3.82 12.63
N SER A 248 3.48 -3.43 12.39
CA SER A 248 2.39 -4.34 12.07
C SER A 248 2.62 -5.12 10.78
N PHE A 249 3.48 -4.63 9.89
CA PHE A 249 3.85 -5.26 8.62
C PHE A 249 5.32 -5.70 8.58
N LEU A 250 5.90 -5.97 9.75
CA LEU A 250 7.27 -6.47 9.87
C LEU A 250 7.30 -7.80 10.62
N GLU A 251 8.22 -8.65 10.24
CA GLU A 251 8.65 -9.85 10.97
C GLU A 251 9.89 -9.51 11.79
N LEU A 252 9.84 -9.73 13.10
CA LEU A 252 11.00 -9.54 13.98
C LEU A 252 11.77 -10.86 14.07
N LYS A 253 12.82 -11.00 13.28
CA LYS A 253 13.65 -12.21 13.25
C LYS A 253 14.79 -12.10 14.22
N THR A 254 14.85 -13.02 15.20
CA THR A 254 15.92 -13.08 16.19
C THR A 254 16.97 -14.13 15.81
N VAL A 255 18.21 -13.72 15.73
CA VAL A 255 19.35 -14.57 15.43
C VAL A 255 20.13 -14.89 16.70
N TRP A 256 20.40 -16.16 16.92
CA TRP A 256 21.26 -16.67 18.00
C TRP A 256 22.59 -17.10 17.40
N HIS A 257 23.62 -16.28 17.56
CA HIS A 257 24.95 -16.56 17.06
C HIS A 257 25.84 -17.07 18.20
N PRO A 258 26.32 -18.32 18.16
CA PRO A 258 27.24 -18.83 19.19
C PRO A 258 28.52 -18.01 19.20
N MET A 259 28.89 -17.52 20.37
CA MET A 259 30.22 -16.96 20.60
C MET A 259 31.11 -18.08 21.12
N GLY A 260 32.22 -18.33 20.44
CA GLY A 260 33.19 -19.34 20.88
C GLY A 260 33.67 -19.10 22.32
N GLN A 261 33.91 -20.18 23.05
CA GLN A 261 34.55 -20.12 24.38
C GLN A 261 35.99 -19.67 24.25
#